data_e68ac43071861745a6982a8de3b6bdee
#
_entry.id   e68ac43071861745a6982a8de3b6bdee
#
_cell.length_a   1.000
_cell.length_b   1.000
_cell.length_c   1.000
_cell.angle_alpha   90.00
_cell.angle_beta   90.00
_cell.angle_gamma   90.00
#
_symmetry.space_group_name_H-M   'P 1'
#
loop_
_entity.id
_entity.type
_entity.pdbx_description
1 polymer ?
#
loop_
_entity_poly.entity_id
_entity_poly.type
_entity_poly.pdbx_seq_one_letter_code
_entity_poly.pdbx_strand_id
1 'polypeptide(L)'
;ADVGFAQCGLRRDYVEGTHTSPVGYLEGVFVQEEYRGRGVATALLRACEAWAGEKGCAEFASDCGLDNAASAVFHLRAGFAEAGRIICFTKRL
;
A
#
# COMPACT_ATOMS: atom_id res chain seq x y z
N ALA A 1 -10.35 -17.28 13.71
CA ALA A 1 -10.97 -16.04 13.27
C ALA A 1 -9.92 -15.16 12.64
N ASP A 2 -10.29 -14.45 11.59
CA ASP A 2 -9.37 -13.53 10.91
C ASP A 2 -9.14 -12.31 11.77
N VAL A 3 -7.86 -11.94 11.97
CA VAL A 3 -7.50 -10.72 12.70
C VAL A 3 -7.36 -9.52 11.77
N GLY A 4 -7.18 -9.78 10.46
CA GLY A 4 -7.06 -8.73 9.47
C GLY A 4 -6.72 -9.29 8.11
N PHE A 5 -6.61 -8.41 7.13
CA PHE A 5 -6.20 -8.79 5.78
C PHE A 5 -5.54 -7.61 5.06
N ALA A 6 -4.76 -7.94 4.06
CA ALA A 6 -4.23 -6.95 3.13
C ALA A 6 -4.59 -7.38 1.71
N GLN A 7 -4.83 -6.40 0.86
CA GLN A 7 -5.12 -6.61 -0.55
C GLN A 7 -4.05 -5.91 -1.36
N CYS A 8 -3.39 -6.65 -2.24
CA CYS A 8 -2.37 -6.09 -3.09
C CYS A 8 -2.44 -6.70 -4.49
N GLY A 9 -1.82 -6.05 -5.43
CA GLY A 9 -1.82 -6.48 -6.82
C GLY A 9 -0.59 -6.01 -7.55
N LEU A 10 -0.57 -6.24 -8.85
CA LEU A 10 0.50 -5.80 -9.74
C LEU A 10 -0.03 -4.70 -10.64
N ARG A 11 0.76 -3.68 -10.85
CA ARG A 11 0.47 -2.62 -11.82
C ARG A 11 1.56 -2.56 -12.87
N ARG A 12 1.16 -2.54 -14.12
CA ARG A 12 2.09 -2.51 -15.26
C ARG A 12 2.14 -1.15 -15.93
N ASP A 13 1.10 -0.34 -15.73
CA ASP A 13 1.09 1.06 -16.15
C ASP A 13 1.91 1.89 -15.17
N TYR A 14 2.22 3.11 -15.56
CA TYR A 14 3.03 3.98 -14.73
C TYR A 14 2.41 4.21 -13.34
N VAL A 15 3.24 4.10 -12.33
CA VAL A 15 2.89 4.43 -10.95
C VAL A 15 3.79 5.57 -10.49
N GLU A 16 3.20 6.61 -9.91
CA GLU A 16 3.91 7.79 -9.47
C GLU A 16 5.09 7.44 -8.57
N GLY A 17 6.24 7.98 -8.89
CA GLY A 17 7.47 7.78 -8.12
C GLY A 17 8.20 6.48 -8.39
N THR A 18 7.74 5.66 -9.34
CA THR A 18 8.39 4.39 -9.66
C THR A 18 9.11 4.46 -11.02
N HIS A 19 10.06 3.56 -11.21
CA HIS A 19 10.91 3.51 -12.41
C HIS A 19 10.91 2.16 -13.08
N THR A 20 10.18 1.17 -12.54
CA THR A 20 10.18 -0.20 -13.03
C THR A 20 8.75 -0.69 -13.27
N SER A 21 8.62 -1.84 -13.90
CA SER A 21 7.34 -2.51 -14.15
C SER A 21 7.55 -4.02 -14.19
N PRO A 22 6.69 -4.83 -13.61
CA PRO A 22 5.51 -4.41 -12.85
C PRO A 22 5.90 -3.83 -11.48
N VAL A 23 4.96 -3.08 -10.89
CA VAL A 23 5.09 -2.54 -9.54
C VAL A 23 4.07 -3.24 -8.65
N GLY A 24 4.48 -3.70 -7.48
CA GLY A 24 3.56 -4.19 -6.48
C GLY A 24 2.77 -3.01 -5.89
N TYR A 25 1.49 -3.21 -5.61
CA TYR A 25 0.65 -2.12 -5.13
C TYR A 25 -0.23 -2.59 -3.97
N LEU A 26 -0.14 -1.88 -2.86
CA LEU A 26 -1.00 -2.14 -1.70
C LEU A 26 -2.32 -1.41 -1.92
N GLU A 27 -3.39 -2.16 -2.13
CA GLU A 27 -4.72 -1.58 -2.35
C GLU A 27 -5.42 -1.26 -1.03
N GLY A 28 -5.13 -2.03 0.00
CA GLY A 28 -5.70 -1.78 1.31
C GLY A 28 -5.19 -2.75 2.34
N VAL A 29 -5.26 -2.34 3.59
CA VAL A 29 -4.94 -3.19 4.73
C VAL A 29 -5.96 -2.91 5.83
N PHE A 30 -6.48 -3.97 6.44
CA PHE A 30 -7.44 -3.89 7.51
C PHE A 30 -7.03 -4.81 8.66
N VAL A 31 -7.11 -4.29 9.88
CA VAL A 31 -6.85 -5.05 11.10
C VAL A 31 -8.03 -4.81 12.05
N GLN A 32 -8.61 -5.89 12.60
CA GLN A 32 -9.67 -5.76 13.58
C GLN A 32 -9.18 -4.95 14.77
N GLU A 33 -10.07 -4.13 15.33
CA GLU A 33 -9.73 -3.14 16.35
C GLU A 33 -8.96 -3.73 17.52
N GLU A 34 -9.40 -4.90 18.04
CA GLU A 34 -8.77 -5.54 19.19
C GLU A 34 -7.35 -6.04 18.93
N TYR A 35 -6.95 -6.12 17.66
CA TYR A 35 -5.60 -6.58 17.27
C TYR A 35 -4.69 -5.46 16.78
N ARG A 36 -5.17 -4.23 16.78
CA ARG A 36 -4.37 -3.08 16.38
C ARG A 36 -3.27 -2.78 17.39
N GLY A 37 -2.18 -2.20 16.90
CA GLY A 37 -1.02 -1.89 17.74
C GLY A 37 -0.14 -3.09 18.07
N ARG A 38 -0.34 -4.22 17.41
CA ARG A 38 0.43 -5.45 17.64
C ARG A 38 1.30 -5.85 16.45
N GLY A 39 1.47 -4.96 15.48
CA GLY A 39 2.32 -5.23 14.32
C GLY A 39 1.64 -6.07 13.24
N VAL A 40 0.33 -6.31 13.31
CA VAL A 40 -0.38 -7.13 12.33
C VAL A 40 -0.35 -6.46 10.95
N ALA A 41 -0.62 -5.16 10.86
CA ALA A 41 -0.59 -4.45 9.60
C ALA A 41 0.79 -4.51 8.94
N THR A 42 1.84 -4.35 9.72
CA THR A 42 3.22 -4.44 9.23
C THR A 42 3.51 -5.86 8.72
N ALA A 43 3.10 -6.89 9.46
CA ALA A 43 3.29 -8.27 9.02
C ALA A 43 2.57 -8.55 7.70
N LEU A 44 1.34 -8.05 7.55
CA LEU A 44 0.57 -8.20 6.32
C LEU A 44 1.27 -7.49 5.16
N LEU A 45 1.77 -6.27 5.39
CA LEU A 45 2.51 -5.53 4.37
C LEU A 45 3.77 -6.28 3.95
N ARG A 46 4.54 -6.82 4.89
CA ARG A 46 5.77 -7.58 4.55
C ARG A 46 5.45 -8.82 3.71
N ALA A 47 4.32 -9.48 3.98
CA ALA A 47 3.86 -10.61 3.16
C ALA A 47 3.53 -10.15 1.73
N CYS A 48 2.88 -9.00 1.58
CA CYS A 48 2.59 -8.43 0.26
C CYS A 48 3.87 -8.07 -0.49
N GLU A 49 4.84 -7.48 0.19
CA GLU A 49 6.13 -7.13 -0.41
C GLU A 49 6.88 -8.37 -0.88
N ALA A 50 6.89 -9.43 -0.07
CA ALA A 50 7.52 -10.68 -0.44
C ALA A 50 6.85 -11.30 -1.66
N TRP A 51 5.52 -11.30 -1.69
CA TRP A 51 4.76 -11.79 -2.84
C TRP A 51 5.11 -11.01 -4.11
N ALA A 52 5.14 -9.66 -4.01
CA ALA A 52 5.49 -8.82 -5.15
C ALA A 52 6.90 -9.11 -5.66
N GLY A 53 7.86 -9.28 -4.75
CA GLY A 53 9.22 -9.66 -5.11
C GLY A 53 9.29 -10.98 -5.87
N GLU A 54 8.50 -11.95 -5.45
CA GLU A 54 8.42 -13.24 -6.15
C GLU A 54 7.82 -13.09 -7.55
N LYS A 55 6.99 -12.08 -7.76
CA LYS A 55 6.40 -11.77 -9.08
C LYS A 55 7.32 -10.90 -9.95
N GLY A 56 8.53 -10.62 -9.50
CA GLY A 56 9.51 -9.87 -10.26
C GLY A 56 9.48 -8.37 -10.04
N CYS A 57 8.75 -7.88 -9.03
CA CYS A 57 8.69 -6.45 -8.73
C CYS A 57 9.94 -6.01 -7.99
N ALA A 58 10.52 -4.89 -8.41
CA ALA A 58 11.61 -4.23 -7.71
C ALA A 58 11.12 -3.09 -6.83
N GLU A 59 9.86 -2.67 -7.02
CA GLU A 59 9.27 -1.55 -6.30
C GLU A 59 7.87 -1.92 -5.83
N PHE A 60 7.46 -1.29 -4.73
CA PHE A 60 6.15 -1.47 -4.12
C PHE A 60 5.59 -0.11 -3.78
N ALA A 61 4.34 0.13 -4.14
CA ALA A 61 3.72 1.43 -3.99
C ALA A 61 2.37 1.32 -3.27
N SER A 62 1.87 2.45 -2.84
CA SER A 62 0.59 2.53 -2.13
C SER A 62 0.09 3.96 -2.19
N ASP A 63 -1.10 4.20 -1.64
CA ASP A 63 -1.64 5.54 -1.49
C ASP A 63 -2.48 5.62 -0.23
N CYS A 64 -2.86 6.83 0.15
CA CYS A 64 -3.84 7.06 1.19
C CYS A 64 -4.53 8.40 0.94
N GLY A 65 -5.66 8.60 1.61
CA GLY A 65 -6.35 9.89 1.55
C GLY A 65 -5.47 11.00 2.10
N LEU A 66 -5.59 12.19 1.52
CA LEU A 66 -4.76 13.33 1.87
C LEU A 66 -4.88 13.72 3.34
N ASP A 67 -6.06 13.50 3.92
CA ASP A 67 -6.36 13.80 5.31
C ASP A 67 -6.21 12.59 6.25
N ASN A 68 -5.73 11.46 5.74
CA ASN A 68 -5.54 10.25 6.54
C ASN A 68 -4.14 10.23 7.15
N ALA A 69 -3.97 11.03 8.20
CA ALA A 69 -2.66 11.18 8.85
C ALA A 69 -2.13 9.88 9.44
N ALA A 70 -3.00 9.04 9.99
CA ALA A 70 -2.57 7.77 10.58
C ALA A 70 -1.99 6.84 9.52
N SER A 71 -2.61 6.78 8.34
CA SER A 71 -2.10 5.98 7.23
C SER A 71 -0.77 6.52 6.71
N ALA A 72 -0.64 7.85 6.61
CA ALA A 72 0.61 8.45 6.18
C ALA A 72 1.76 8.08 7.13
N VAL A 73 1.53 8.14 8.44
CA VAL A 73 2.52 7.76 9.45
C VAL A 73 2.89 6.28 9.30
N PHE A 74 1.88 5.42 9.12
CA PHE A 74 2.12 3.98 8.92
C PHE A 74 3.04 3.74 7.72
N HIS A 75 2.77 4.39 6.59
CA HIS A 75 3.57 4.23 5.38
C HIS A 75 5.02 4.68 5.60
N LEU A 76 5.22 5.84 6.21
CA LEU A 76 6.57 6.34 6.45
C LEU A 76 7.36 5.43 7.39
N ARG A 77 6.72 4.92 8.44
CA ARG A 77 7.36 3.98 9.37
C ARG A 77 7.68 2.64 8.71
N ALA A 78 6.89 2.25 7.74
CA ALA A 78 7.08 0.99 7.02
C ALA A 78 8.17 1.09 5.94
N GLY A 79 8.72 2.26 5.71
CA GLY A 79 9.81 2.45 4.75
C GLY A 79 9.40 3.07 3.43
N PHE A 80 8.12 3.43 3.25
CA PHE A 80 7.70 4.16 2.06
C PHE A 80 8.20 5.60 2.12
N ALA A 81 8.47 6.18 0.96
CA ALA A 81 8.72 7.61 0.81
C ALA A 81 7.52 8.23 0.09
N GLU A 82 7.15 9.44 0.47
CA GLU A 82 6.09 10.16 -0.23
C GLU A 82 6.55 10.48 -1.65
N ALA A 83 5.78 10.04 -2.64
CA ALA A 83 6.10 10.25 -4.05
C ALA A 83 5.39 11.46 -4.65
N GLY A 84 4.20 11.78 -4.16
CA GLY A 84 3.45 12.91 -4.66
C GLY A 84 2.03 12.93 -4.10
N ARG A 85 1.31 13.99 -4.45
CA ARG A 85 -0.08 14.19 -4.04
C ARG A 85 -0.89 14.51 -5.27
N ILE A 86 -2.11 13.94 -5.37
CA ILE A 86 -2.95 14.13 -6.54
C ILE A 86 -4.34 14.58 -6.14
N ILE A 87 -5.01 15.24 -7.08
CA ILE A 87 -6.43 15.58 -6.99
C ILE A 87 -7.13 14.78 -8.06
N CYS A 88 -8.16 14.04 -7.69
CA CYS A 88 -8.91 13.20 -8.61
C CYS A 88 -10.21 13.90 -9.01
N PHE A 89 -10.60 13.77 -10.27
CA PHE A 89 -11.83 14.37 -10.79
C PHE A 89 -12.66 13.30 -11.47
N THR A 90 -13.98 13.41 -11.36
CA THR A 90 -14.91 12.58 -12.13
C THR A 90 -15.96 13.47 -12.78
N LYS A 91 -16.62 12.93 -13.81
CA LYS A 91 -17.68 13.62 -14.51
C LYS A 91 -18.69 12.58 -15.00
N ARG A 92 -19.94 12.81 -14.74
CA ARG A 92 -20.99 11.96 -15.29
C ARG A 92 -21.34 12.47 -16.70
N LEU A 93 -21.42 11.55 -17.64
CA LEU A 93 -21.75 11.87 -19.04
C LEU A 93 -23.24 11.69 -19.30
#